data_682cb4c8117d702416055c1d3118bf35
#
_entry.id   682cb4c8117d702416055c1d3118bf35
#
_cell.length_a   1.000
_cell.length_b   1.000
_cell.length_c   1.000
_cell.angle_alpha   90.00
_cell.angle_beta   90.00
_cell.angle_gamma   90.00
#
_symmetry.space_group_name_H-M   'P 1'
#
loop_
_entity.id
_entity.type
_entity.pdbx_description
1 polymer ?
#
loop_
_entity_poly.entity_id
_entity_poly.type
_entity_poly.pdbx_seq_one_letter_code
_entity_poly.pdbx_strand_id
1 'polypeptide(L)'
;IRDSWYIDYNYEHFDAQTGKMVGTLRIPCFLIHNEIFVDSRSILQNSLDYVEAQMLEMFKKHPQIAGLEHVDLSQIEKLVFTCATELEFWVKSPREDAPIEALSSSQMMQEQYWQRTRGNVRTALEQTIEMMEAYGLEPEMGHKECGGVRGQIDGAGHMTHVMEQLEVDWKFNVGLQTADNELLARIIVKEVFRMNGLEVSFQAKPIPGVAGSGEHT
;
A
#
# COMPACT_ATOMS: atom_id res chain seq x y z
N ILE A 1 -9.10 19.02 9.23
CA ILE A 1 -9.21 18.03 8.14
C ILE A 1 -8.42 16.82 8.56
N ARG A 2 -9.01 15.65 8.35
CA ARG A 2 -8.35 14.38 8.72
C ARG A 2 -7.37 13.99 7.61
N ASP A 3 -6.33 13.31 8.02
CA ASP A 3 -5.19 12.93 7.18
C ASP A 3 -5.55 11.97 6.03
N SER A 4 -6.70 11.29 6.15
CA SER A 4 -7.22 10.38 5.12
C SER A 4 -7.89 11.06 3.91
N TRP A 5 -8.04 12.37 3.92
CA TRP A 5 -8.58 13.08 2.76
C TRP A 5 -7.49 13.34 1.74
N TYR A 6 -7.76 13.08 0.48
CA TYR A 6 -6.80 13.39 -0.56
C TYR A 6 -7.47 13.85 -1.85
N ILE A 7 -6.70 14.54 -2.68
CA ILE A 7 -7.14 15.01 -3.99
C ILE A 7 -6.53 14.11 -5.06
N ASP A 8 -7.40 13.39 -5.76
CA ASP A 8 -7.04 12.60 -6.93
C ASP A 8 -7.03 13.53 -8.14
N TYR A 9 -5.87 14.04 -8.52
CA TYR A 9 -5.71 14.98 -9.61
C TYR A 9 -5.78 14.28 -10.97
N ASN A 10 -6.60 14.84 -11.86
CA ASN A 10 -6.54 14.49 -13.28
C ASN A 10 -5.48 15.38 -13.97
N TYR A 11 -4.29 14.84 -14.14
CA TYR A 11 -3.16 15.56 -14.74
C TYR A 11 -3.34 15.86 -16.24
N GLU A 12 -4.35 15.30 -16.89
CA GLU A 12 -4.68 15.51 -18.29
C GLU A 12 -5.79 16.56 -18.48
N HIS A 13 -6.38 17.04 -17.38
CA HIS A 13 -7.49 17.98 -17.42
C HIS A 13 -7.22 19.23 -16.59
N PHE A 14 -7.35 20.38 -17.26
CA PHE A 14 -7.18 21.69 -16.64
C PHE A 14 -8.46 22.49 -16.76
N ASP A 15 -8.80 23.21 -15.69
CA ASP A 15 -9.88 24.17 -15.71
C ASP A 15 -9.59 25.30 -16.70
N ALA A 16 -10.49 25.52 -17.65
CA ALA A 16 -10.28 26.46 -18.74
C ALA A 16 -10.18 27.94 -18.30
N GLN A 17 -10.71 28.28 -17.13
CA GLN A 17 -10.71 29.65 -16.63
C GLN A 17 -9.48 29.94 -15.76
N THR A 18 -9.07 28.98 -14.95
CA THR A 18 -7.99 29.18 -13.97
C THR A 18 -6.65 28.59 -14.41
N GLY A 19 -6.63 27.72 -15.40
CA GLY A 19 -5.44 26.98 -15.83
C GLY A 19 -4.91 25.99 -14.79
N LYS A 20 -5.68 25.69 -13.74
CA LYS A 20 -5.30 24.76 -12.68
C LYS A 20 -5.77 23.36 -13.00
N MET A 21 -5.05 22.36 -12.50
CA MET A 21 -5.48 20.97 -12.58
C MET A 21 -6.83 20.77 -11.88
N VAL A 22 -7.66 19.94 -12.48
CA VAL A 22 -8.93 19.49 -11.89
C VAL A 22 -8.70 18.16 -11.18
N GLY A 23 -9.31 17.96 -10.04
CA GLY A 23 -9.21 16.74 -9.28
C GLY A 23 -10.50 16.39 -8.55
N THR A 24 -10.55 15.16 -8.07
CA THR A 24 -11.64 14.64 -7.25
C THR A 24 -11.18 14.57 -5.80
N LEU A 25 -11.92 15.23 -4.90
CA LEU A 25 -11.69 15.06 -3.46
C LEU A 25 -12.27 13.71 -3.03
N ARG A 26 -11.42 12.84 -2.50
CA ARG A 26 -11.82 11.56 -1.91
C ARG A 26 -11.78 11.63 -0.40
N ILE A 27 -12.85 11.14 0.21
CA ILE A 27 -13.06 11.21 1.66
C ILE A 27 -13.53 9.84 2.13
N PRO A 28 -12.77 9.15 3.02
CA PRO A 28 -13.27 7.95 3.68
C PRO A 28 -14.55 8.26 4.48
N CYS A 29 -15.60 7.46 4.30
CA CYS A 29 -16.88 7.65 4.96
C CYS A 29 -17.53 6.32 5.33
N PHE A 30 -18.53 6.40 6.21
CA PHE A 30 -19.43 5.30 6.49
C PHE A 30 -20.72 5.45 5.65
N LEU A 31 -21.19 4.32 5.11
CA LEU A 31 -22.45 4.29 4.36
C LEU A 31 -23.58 3.79 5.25
N ILE A 32 -24.66 4.55 5.29
CA ILE A 32 -25.85 4.22 6.09
C ILE A 32 -27.04 4.04 5.15
N HIS A 33 -27.74 2.91 5.31
CA HIS A 33 -29.00 2.62 4.65
C HIS A 33 -30.03 2.17 5.69
N ASN A 34 -31.17 2.85 5.75
CA ASN A 34 -32.20 2.61 6.76
C ASN A 34 -31.66 2.52 8.20
N GLU A 35 -30.83 3.48 8.57
CA GLU A 35 -30.19 3.59 9.89
C GLU A 35 -29.18 2.47 10.20
N ILE A 36 -28.84 1.62 9.23
CA ILE A 36 -27.88 0.53 9.36
C ILE A 36 -26.63 0.87 8.54
N PHE A 37 -25.46 0.65 9.15
CA PHE A 37 -24.18 0.71 8.45
C PHE A 37 -24.03 -0.47 7.49
N VAL A 38 -23.69 -0.22 6.23
CA VAL A 38 -23.69 -1.22 5.15
C VAL A 38 -22.35 -1.33 4.41
N ASP A 39 -21.28 -0.80 4.98
CA ASP A 39 -19.96 -0.77 4.37
C ASP A 39 -18.90 -1.54 5.19
N SER A 40 -17.78 -1.91 4.54
CA SER A 40 -16.70 -2.66 5.18
C SER A 40 -15.94 -1.83 6.22
N ARG A 41 -15.87 -0.51 6.06
CA ARG A 41 -15.20 0.38 7.00
C ARG A 41 -15.93 0.41 8.35
N SER A 42 -17.27 0.40 8.33
CA SER A 42 -18.08 0.30 9.55
C SER A 42 -17.98 -1.08 10.21
N ILE A 43 -17.84 -2.15 9.43
CA ILE A 43 -17.57 -3.49 9.98
C ILE A 43 -16.25 -3.50 10.75
N LEU A 44 -15.19 -2.92 10.18
CA LEU A 44 -13.90 -2.80 10.87
C LEU A 44 -14.03 -1.98 12.15
N GLN A 45 -14.67 -0.80 12.10
CA GLN A 45 -14.86 0.02 13.32
C GLN A 45 -15.61 -0.75 14.40
N ASN A 46 -16.73 -1.38 14.05
CA ASN A 46 -17.52 -2.18 15.02
C ASN A 46 -16.71 -3.33 15.59
N SER A 47 -15.83 -3.96 14.80
CA SER A 47 -14.96 -5.04 15.26
C SER A 47 -13.91 -4.53 16.25
N LEU A 48 -13.31 -3.37 15.98
CA LEU A 48 -12.36 -2.72 16.88
C LEU A 48 -13.01 -2.34 18.21
N ASP A 49 -14.19 -1.72 18.17
CA ASP A 49 -14.94 -1.32 19.37
C ASP A 49 -15.35 -2.55 20.19
N TYR A 50 -15.78 -3.63 19.53
CA TYR A 50 -16.14 -4.88 20.19
C TYR A 50 -14.93 -5.52 20.88
N VAL A 51 -13.79 -5.64 20.19
CA VAL A 51 -12.57 -6.22 20.76
C VAL A 51 -12.07 -5.40 21.95
N GLU A 52 -12.05 -4.06 21.84
CA GLU A 52 -11.70 -3.18 22.94
C GLU A 52 -12.58 -3.45 24.17
N ALA A 53 -13.89 -3.47 24.00
CA ALA A 53 -14.83 -3.71 25.08
C ALA A 53 -14.63 -5.09 25.74
N GLN A 54 -14.46 -6.14 24.94
CA GLN A 54 -14.25 -7.51 25.45
C GLN A 54 -12.94 -7.65 26.22
N MET A 55 -11.86 -7.05 25.70
CA MET A 55 -10.57 -7.09 26.38
C MET A 55 -10.56 -6.31 27.70
N LEU A 56 -11.19 -5.13 27.74
CA LEU A 56 -11.34 -4.36 28.98
C LEU A 56 -12.16 -5.14 30.04
N GLU A 57 -13.21 -5.82 29.60
CA GLU A 57 -13.98 -6.70 30.52
C GLU A 57 -13.14 -7.89 31.01
N MET A 58 -12.36 -8.51 30.13
CA MET A 58 -11.45 -9.59 30.48
C MET A 58 -10.40 -9.13 31.49
N PHE A 59 -9.78 -7.98 31.31
CA PHE A 59 -8.79 -7.44 32.23
C PHE A 59 -9.35 -7.13 33.60
N LYS A 60 -10.59 -6.67 33.70
CA LYS A 60 -11.29 -6.49 34.99
C LYS A 60 -11.54 -7.81 35.69
N LYS A 61 -11.86 -8.88 34.97
CA LYS A 61 -12.08 -10.22 35.51
C LYS A 61 -10.79 -10.95 35.86
N HIS A 62 -9.75 -10.71 35.09
CA HIS A 62 -8.44 -11.38 35.17
C HIS A 62 -7.31 -10.36 35.21
N PRO A 63 -7.12 -9.65 36.34
CA PRO A 63 -6.16 -8.53 36.40
C PRO A 63 -4.69 -8.98 36.37
N GLN A 64 -4.44 -10.28 36.43
CA GLN A 64 -3.08 -10.85 36.33
C GLN A 64 -2.96 -11.74 35.12
N ILE A 65 -2.14 -11.32 34.19
CA ILE A 65 -1.80 -12.06 32.95
C ILE A 65 -0.29 -12.28 32.93
N ALA A 66 0.14 -13.49 32.62
CA ALA A 66 1.55 -13.83 32.51
C ALA A 66 2.26 -12.93 31.49
N GLY A 67 3.39 -12.33 31.89
CA GLY A 67 4.14 -11.36 31.09
C GLY A 67 3.72 -9.90 31.27
N LEU A 68 2.63 -9.64 32.01
CA LEU A 68 2.13 -8.28 32.30
C LEU A 68 2.06 -7.99 33.80
N GLU A 69 2.84 -8.70 34.62
CA GLU A 69 2.82 -8.59 36.09
C GLU A 69 3.18 -7.19 36.62
N HIS A 70 3.81 -6.39 35.78
CA HIS A 70 4.21 -5.02 36.08
C HIS A 70 3.11 -3.97 35.81
N VAL A 71 1.96 -4.40 35.27
CA VAL A 71 0.84 -3.54 34.90
C VAL A 71 -0.39 -3.92 35.72
N ASP A 72 -1.03 -2.95 36.36
CA ASP A 72 -2.35 -3.15 36.93
C ASP A 72 -3.41 -3.07 35.83
N LEU A 73 -3.77 -4.23 35.30
CA LEU A 73 -4.71 -4.33 34.17
C LEU A 73 -6.11 -3.83 34.54
N SER A 74 -6.47 -3.79 35.82
CA SER A 74 -7.78 -3.28 36.24
C SER A 74 -7.94 -1.77 36.07
N GLN A 75 -6.82 -1.04 35.94
CA GLN A 75 -6.77 0.40 35.75
C GLN A 75 -6.72 0.82 34.29
N ILE A 76 -6.69 -0.13 33.36
CA ILE A 76 -6.69 0.19 31.94
C ILE A 76 -8.07 0.68 31.52
N GLU A 77 -8.15 1.91 31.02
CA GLU A 77 -9.41 2.53 30.63
C GLU A 77 -9.64 2.44 29.11
N LYS A 78 -8.58 2.27 28.33
CA LYS A 78 -8.65 2.25 26.88
C LYS A 78 -7.61 1.30 26.28
N LEU A 79 -8.01 0.59 25.24
CA LEU A 79 -7.14 -0.19 24.38
C LEU A 79 -7.18 0.36 22.94
N VAL A 80 -6.05 0.35 22.28
CA VAL A 80 -5.95 0.78 20.90
C VAL A 80 -5.27 -0.32 20.11
N PHE A 81 -5.96 -0.84 19.11
CA PHE A 81 -5.36 -1.75 18.15
C PHE A 81 -4.59 -0.93 17.11
N THR A 82 -3.29 -1.23 16.95
CA THR A 82 -2.43 -0.62 15.95
C THR A 82 -1.89 -1.69 15.01
N CYS A 83 -1.74 -1.36 13.75
CA CYS A 83 -1.10 -2.21 12.75
C CYS A 83 -0.38 -1.37 11.70
N ALA A 84 0.58 -1.96 11.05
CA ALA A 84 1.26 -1.44 9.87
C ALA A 84 0.91 -2.30 8.65
N THR A 85 1.20 -1.83 7.47
CA THR A 85 1.02 -2.59 6.23
C THR A 85 2.29 -2.52 5.40
N GLU A 86 2.69 -3.65 4.86
CA GLU A 86 3.70 -3.79 3.81
C GLU A 86 2.98 -4.18 2.52
N LEU A 87 3.12 -3.38 1.49
CA LEU A 87 2.39 -3.55 0.23
C LEU A 87 3.34 -3.95 -0.89
N GLU A 88 3.27 -5.21 -1.29
CA GLU A 88 3.99 -5.70 -2.47
C GLU A 88 3.16 -5.55 -3.75
N PHE A 89 3.84 -5.23 -4.84
CA PHE A 89 3.20 -5.11 -6.15
C PHE A 89 4.17 -5.39 -7.30
N TRP A 90 3.62 -5.80 -8.44
CA TRP A 90 4.39 -5.97 -9.66
C TRP A 90 4.24 -4.76 -10.57
N VAL A 91 5.38 -4.34 -11.12
CA VAL A 91 5.48 -3.25 -12.10
C VAL A 91 5.84 -3.82 -13.44
N LYS A 92 5.09 -3.42 -14.46
CA LYS A 92 5.35 -3.75 -15.86
C LYS A 92 5.87 -2.52 -16.57
N SER A 93 7.09 -2.62 -17.11
CA SER A 93 7.68 -1.62 -17.98
C SER A 93 7.38 -1.97 -19.43
N PRO A 94 6.83 -1.05 -20.26
CA PRO A 94 6.70 -1.24 -21.68
C PRO A 94 8.07 -1.46 -22.35
N ARG A 95 8.10 -2.10 -23.50
CA ARG A 95 9.33 -2.44 -24.22
C ARG A 95 10.23 -1.23 -24.47
N GLU A 96 9.65 -0.10 -24.86
CA GLU A 96 10.40 1.11 -25.23
C GLU A 96 11.16 1.72 -24.05
N ASP A 97 10.66 1.52 -22.84
CA ASP A 97 11.22 2.07 -21.60
C ASP A 97 11.90 1.01 -20.73
N ALA A 98 11.89 -0.26 -21.16
CA ALA A 98 12.47 -1.33 -20.37
C ALA A 98 13.99 -1.21 -20.32
N PRO A 99 14.60 -0.99 -19.15
CA PRO A 99 16.06 -0.96 -19.03
C PRO A 99 16.62 -2.36 -19.28
N ILE A 100 17.17 -2.58 -20.46
CA ILE A 100 17.79 -3.86 -20.85
C ILE A 100 18.86 -4.29 -19.82
N GLU A 101 19.51 -3.31 -19.22
CA GLU A 101 20.50 -3.50 -18.17
C GLU A 101 19.93 -4.05 -16.85
N ALA A 102 18.61 -3.93 -16.64
CA ALA A 102 17.93 -4.53 -15.49
C ALA A 102 17.59 -6.01 -15.72
N LEU A 103 17.75 -6.53 -16.92
CA LEU A 103 17.69 -7.95 -17.24
C LEU A 103 18.94 -8.62 -16.66
N SER A 104 18.93 -8.86 -15.37
CA SER A 104 19.96 -9.66 -14.73
C SER A 104 19.95 -11.08 -15.30
N SER A 105 21.13 -11.63 -15.57
CA SER A 105 21.30 -13.05 -15.87
C SER A 105 20.91 -13.95 -14.71
N SER A 106 20.92 -13.41 -13.50
CA SER A 106 20.47 -14.12 -12.29
C SER A 106 18.96 -14.06 -12.15
N GLN A 107 18.39 -15.22 -11.91
CA GLN A 107 16.97 -15.44 -11.72
C GLN A 107 16.66 -15.89 -10.29
N MET A 108 17.64 -15.91 -9.40
CA MET A 108 17.46 -16.33 -8.02
C MET A 108 16.76 -15.23 -7.21
N MET A 109 15.71 -15.59 -6.48
CA MET A 109 14.87 -14.65 -5.74
C MET A 109 15.67 -13.79 -4.75
N GLN A 110 16.60 -14.39 -4.01
CA GLN A 110 17.41 -13.67 -3.02
C GLN A 110 18.34 -12.62 -3.63
N GLU A 111 18.74 -12.77 -4.89
CA GLU A 111 19.63 -11.83 -5.55
C GLU A 111 18.92 -10.56 -6.02
N GLN A 112 17.57 -10.56 -6.08
CA GLN A 112 16.78 -9.39 -6.48
C GLN A 112 16.34 -8.54 -5.29
N TYR A 113 16.25 -9.13 -4.11
CA TYR A 113 15.86 -8.44 -2.90
C TYR A 113 16.83 -7.29 -2.58
N TRP A 114 16.28 -6.10 -2.33
CA TRP A 114 17.06 -4.89 -2.08
C TRP A 114 18.02 -4.43 -3.20
N GLN A 115 17.95 -5.02 -4.38
CA GLN A 115 18.72 -4.48 -5.49
C GLN A 115 18.22 -3.10 -5.88
N ARG A 116 19.15 -2.28 -6.36
CA ARG A 116 18.82 -0.93 -6.79
C ARG A 116 17.93 -0.94 -8.03
N THR A 117 16.75 -0.36 -7.92
CA THR A 117 15.89 -0.04 -9.06
C THR A 117 16.56 0.97 -10.00
N ARG A 118 16.16 1.00 -11.26
CA ARG A 118 16.76 1.87 -12.30
C ARG A 118 15.67 2.52 -13.16
N GLY A 119 16.06 3.55 -13.90
CA GLY A 119 15.20 4.21 -14.87
C GLY A 119 13.88 4.71 -14.29
N ASN A 120 12.81 4.61 -15.09
CA ASN A 120 11.49 5.09 -14.69
C ASN A 120 10.92 4.39 -13.46
N VAL A 121 11.26 3.12 -13.24
CA VAL A 121 10.83 2.37 -12.04
C VAL A 121 11.41 2.99 -10.78
N ARG A 122 12.69 3.37 -10.80
CA ARG A 122 13.31 4.09 -9.68
C ARG A 122 12.66 5.43 -9.45
N THR A 123 12.49 6.23 -10.50
CA THR A 123 11.86 7.54 -10.42
C THR A 123 10.45 7.42 -9.84
N ALA A 124 9.65 6.47 -10.33
CA ALA A 124 8.30 6.25 -9.84
C ALA A 124 8.28 5.82 -8.36
N LEU A 125 9.19 4.96 -7.94
CA LEU A 125 9.29 4.53 -6.54
C LEU A 125 9.64 5.72 -5.62
N GLU A 126 10.66 6.51 -5.97
CA GLU A 126 11.06 7.70 -5.21
C GLU A 126 9.92 8.72 -5.12
N GLN A 127 9.23 9.00 -6.23
CA GLN A 127 8.06 9.89 -6.25
C GLN A 127 6.87 9.32 -5.45
N THR A 128 6.71 8.01 -5.41
CA THR A 128 5.67 7.37 -4.58
C THR A 128 5.94 7.64 -3.10
N ILE A 129 7.17 7.46 -2.64
CA ILE A 129 7.57 7.75 -1.25
C ILE A 129 7.35 9.24 -0.92
N GLU A 130 7.76 10.15 -1.81
CA GLU A 130 7.52 11.59 -1.63
C GLU A 130 6.02 11.93 -1.53
N MET A 131 5.20 11.30 -2.37
CA MET A 131 3.75 11.50 -2.36
C MET A 131 3.11 10.93 -1.09
N MET A 132 3.52 9.74 -0.66
CA MET A 132 3.05 9.13 0.59
C MET A 132 3.39 10.02 1.79
N GLU A 133 4.59 10.59 1.85
CA GLU A 133 5.00 11.54 2.88
C GLU A 133 4.12 12.80 2.85
N ALA A 134 3.90 13.38 1.66
CA ALA A 134 3.07 14.57 1.49
C ALA A 134 1.61 14.37 1.94
N TYR A 135 1.11 13.14 1.86
CA TYR A 135 -0.24 12.77 2.35
C TYR A 135 -0.26 12.25 3.80
N GLY A 136 0.87 12.26 4.48
CA GLY A 136 0.96 11.92 5.90
C GLY A 136 0.91 10.42 6.22
N LEU A 137 1.30 9.55 5.27
CA LEU A 137 1.39 8.11 5.51
C LEU A 137 2.65 7.73 6.32
N GLU A 138 3.63 8.63 6.43
CA GLU A 138 4.91 8.36 7.08
C GLU A 138 5.59 7.10 6.52
N PRO A 139 5.96 7.07 5.20
CA PRO A 139 6.59 5.92 4.60
C PRO A 139 7.94 5.62 5.27
N GLU A 140 8.24 4.34 5.47
CA GLU A 140 9.49 3.88 6.06
C GLU A 140 10.45 3.39 4.99
N MET A 141 9.96 2.63 4.02
CA MET A 141 10.77 2.06 2.95
C MET A 141 10.03 1.97 1.62
N GLY A 142 10.83 1.87 0.56
CA GLY A 142 10.40 1.42 -0.75
C GLY A 142 11.58 0.73 -1.44
N HIS A 143 11.42 -0.53 -1.81
CA HIS A 143 12.51 -1.34 -2.33
C HIS A 143 12.07 -2.40 -3.34
N LYS A 144 13.05 -3.06 -3.92
CA LYS A 144 12.84 -4.19 -4.80
C LYS A 144 12.64 -5.47 -4.00
N GLU A 145 11.61 -6.24 -4.38
CA GLU A 145 11.24 -7.49 -3.74
C GLU A 145 11.83 -8.73 -4.41
N CYS A 146 11.60 -9.91 -3.78
CA CYS A 146 12.14 -11.20 -4.20
C CYS A 146 11.62 -11.69 -5.56
N GLY A 147 10.57 -11.10 -6.12
CA GLY A 147 9.93 -11.56 -7.35
C GLY A 147 10.82 -11.54 -8.59
N GLY A 148 11.93 -10.86 -8.50
CA GLY A 148 12.94 -10.76 -9.54
C GLY A 148 12.51 -9.92 -10.73
N VAL A 149 13.34 -9.93 -11.76
CA VAL A 149 13.06 -9.30 -13.06
C VAL A 149 12.65 -10.38 -14.04
N ARG A 150 11.56 -10.14 -14.76
CA ARG A 150 11.03 -11.06 -15.78
C ARG A 150 10.82 -10.30 -17.08
N GLY A 151 11.47 -10.77 -18.15
CA GLY A 151 11.21 -10.30 -19.50
C GLY A 151 10.27 -11.27 -20.21
N GLN A 152 9.35 -10.74 -21.02
CA GLN A 152 8.56 -11.54 -21.95
C GLN A 152 9.01 -11.25 -23.39
N ILE A 153 9.17 -12.33 -24.16
CA ILE A 153 9.58 -12.27 -25.55
C ILE A 153 8.41 -12.80 -26.39
N ASP A 154 8.06 -12.08 -27.47
CA ASP A 154 7.05 -12.51 -28.43
C ASP A 154 7.55 -13.63 -29.34
N GLY A 155 6.66 -14.18 -30.18
CA GLY A 155 6.99 -15.24 -31.13
C GLY A 155 8.01 -14.84 -32.22
N ALA A 156 8.31 -13.55 -32.39
CA ALA A 156 9.31 -13.01 -33.30
C ALA A 156 10.68 -12.73 -32.63
N GLY A 157 10.80 -13.03 -31.33
CA GLY A 157 12.02 -12.82 -30.57
C GLY A 157 12.19 -11.41 -30.01
N HIS A 158 11.15 -10.57 -30.05
CA HIS A 158 11.20 -9.22 -29.49
C HIS A 158 10.72 -9.23 -28.04
N MET A 159 11.41 -8.47 -27.18
CA MET A 159 10.97 -8.27 -25.81
C MET A 159 9.70 -7.39 -25.81
N THR A 160 8.65 -7.86 -25.15
CA THR A 160 7.37 -7.16 -25.09
C THR A 160 7.27 -6.28 -23.85
N HIS A 161 7.81 -6.72 -22.75
CA HIS A 161 7.86 -5.96 -21.49
C HIS A 161 8.82 -6.60 -20.49
N VAL A 162 9.15 -5.83 -19.48
CA VAL A 162 9.87 -6.29 -18.29
C VAL A 162 8.95 -6.13 -17.09
N MET A 163 8.94 -7.11 -16.20
CA MET A 163 8.21 -7.02 -14.92
C MET A 163 9.17 -7.20 -13.76
N GLU A 164 8.99 -6.42 -12.72
CA GLU A 164 9.73 -6.51 -11.47
C GLU A 164 8.81 -6.28 -10.28
N GLN A 165 9.14 -6.90 -9.15
CA GLN A 165 8.37 -6.80 -7.92
C GLN A 165 8.98 -5.76 -7.00
N LEU A 166 8.15 -4.90 -6.44
CA LEU A 166 8.51 -3.86 -5.50
C LEU A 166 7.63 -3.96 -4.26
N GLU A 167 8.09 -3.31 -3.20
CA GLU A 167 7.37 -3.15 -1.95
C GLU A 167 7.47 -1.70 -1.49
N VAL A 168 6.41 -1.23 -0.85
CA VAL A 168 6.39 0.01 -0.07
C VAL A 168 5.73 -0.27 1.26
N ASP A 169 6.29 0.29 2.32
CA ASP A 169 5.78 0.19 3.66
C ASP A 169 5.71 1.55 4.34
N TRP A 170 4.93 1.64 5.39
CA TRP A 170 4.72 2.86 6.14
C TRP A 170 4.41 2.56 7.60
N LYS A 171 4.62 3.55 8.42
CA LYS A 171 4.47 3.46 9.85
C LYS A 171 3.07 3.01 10.27
N PHE A 172 3.02 2.26 11.35
CA PHE A 172 1.77 1.81 11.97
C PHE A 172 0.82 2.96 12.32
N ASN A 173 -0.46 2.67 12.29
CA ASN A 173 -1.48 3.58 12.76
C ASN A 173 -2.60 2.81 13.48
N VAL A 174 -3.60 3.52 14.00
CA VAL A 174 -4.80 2.87 14.53
C VAL A 174 -5.54 2.12 13.42
N GLY A 175 -6.12 0.96 13.74
CA GLY A 175 -6.60 0.02 12.74
C GLY A 175 -7.48 0.61 11.63
N LEU A 176 -8.40 1.53 11.95
CA LEU A 176 -9.23 2.19 10.93
C LEU A 176 -8.42 3.11 10.02
N GLN A 177 -7.48 3.87 10.58
CA GLN A 177 -6.60 4.75 9.80
C GLN A 177 -5.63 3.92 8.94
N THR A 178 -5.14 2.78 9.43
CA THR A 178 -4.30 1.87 8.63
C THR A 178 -5.05 1.38 7.39
N ALA A 179 -6.31 0.98 7.53
CA ALA A 179 -7.13 0.58 6.39
C ALA A 179 -7.38 1.73 5.39
N ASP A 180 -7.59 2.95 5.87
CA ASP A 180 -7.71 4.13 5.00
C ASP A 180 -6.37 4.43 4.29
N ASN A 181 -5.24 4.31 4.99
CA ASN A 181 -3.89 4.50 4.43
C ASN A 181 -3.57 3.46 3.36
N GLU A 182 -3.95 2.20 3.57
CA GLU A 182 -3.78 1.13 2.58
C GLU A 182 -4.46 1.46 1.24
N LEU A 183 -5.72 1.90 1.30
CA LEU A 183 -6.45 2.31 0.10
C LEU A 183 -5.80 3.50 -0.59
N LEU A 184 -5.31 4.46 0.19
CA LEU A 184 -4.62 5.64 -0.33
C LEU A 184 -3.27 5.27 -0.96
N ALA A 185 -2.48 4.42 -0.31
CA ALA A 185 -1.20 3.94 -0.82
C ALA A 185 -1.36 3.26 -2.19
N ARG A 186 -2.36 2.37 -2.35
CA ARG A 186 -2.67 1.72 -3.64
C ARG A 186 -3.00 2.73 -4.74
N ILE A 187 -3.71 3.79 -4.41
CA ILE A 187 -4.04 4.84 -5.38
C ILE A 187 -2.79 5.63 -5.75
N ILE A 188 -1.99 6.06 -4.77
CA ILE A 188 -0.74 6.79 -4.99
C ILE A 188 0.20 5.98 -5.89
N VAL A 189 0.45 4.71 -5.54
CA VAL A 189 1.29 3.80 -6.32
C VAL A 189 0.80 3.73 -7.77
N LYS A 190 -0.48 3.45 -7.99
CA LYS A 190 -1.04 3.36 -9.35
C LYS A 190 -0.84 4.64 -10.15
N GLU A 191 -1.17 5.78 -9.57
CA GLU A 191 -1.12 7.06 -10.29
C GLU A 191 0.31 7.50 -10.56
N VAL A 192 1.20 7.38 -9.59
CA VAL A 192 2.61 7.77 -9.78
C VAL A 192 3.30 6.88 -10.82
N PHE A 193 3.08 5.57 -10.76
CA PHE A 193 3.67 4.65 -11.75
C PHE A 193 3.07 4.90 -13.14
N ARG A 194 1.76 5.11 -13.25
CA ARG A 194 1.11 5.47 -14.51
C ARG A 194 1.70 6.74 -15.14
N MET A 195 1.94 7.78 -14.33
CA MET A 195 2.58 9.03 -14.80
C MET A 195 4.00 8.82 -15.34
N ASN A 196 4.67 7.77 -14.87
CA ASN A 196 6.00 7.38 -15.35
C ASN A 196 5.95 6.33 -16.49
N GLY A 197 4.79 6.13 -17.12
CA GLY A 197 4.64 5.20 -18.24
C GLY A 197 4.65 3.72 -17.82
N LEU A 198 4.38 3.42 -16.57
CA LEU A 198 4.44 2.07 -15.99
C LEU A 198 3.05 1.56 -15.62
N GLU A 199 2.87 0.23 -15.67
CA GLU A 199 1.64 -0.43 -15.24
C GLU A 199 1.89 -1.17 -13.91
N VAL A 200 0.95 -1.09 -12.97
CA VAL A 200 1.03 -1.74 -11.66
C VAL A 200 -0.05 -2.82 -11.52
N SER A 201 0.33 -3.95 -10.95
CA SER A 201 -0.58 -5.02 -10.57
C SER A 201 -0.46 -5.34 -9.08
N PHE A 202 -1.59 -5.28 -8.37
CA PHE A 202 -1.76 -5.75 -6.99
C PHE A 202 -2.37 -7.16 -6.91
N GLN A 203 -2.39 -7.87 -8.03
CA GLN A 203 -2.86 -9.27 -8.00
C GLN A 203 -1.89 -10.13 -7.21
N ALA A 204 -2.41 -11.04 -6.39
CA ALA A 204 -1.60 -11.93 -5.57
C ALA A 204 -0.63 -12.80 -6.39
N LYS A 205 -1.00 -13.19 -7.61
CA LYS A 205 -0.19 -14.03 -8.52
C LYS A 205 -0.28 -13.53 -9.96
N PRO A 206 0.27 -12.34 -10.29
CA PRO A 206 0.18 -11.81 -11.65
C PRO A 206 1.02 -12.60 -12.65
N ILE A 207 2.06 -13.28 -12.19
CA ILE A 207 2.94 -14.11 -13.02
C ILE A 207 2.98 -15.53 -12.46
N PRO A 208 2.57 -16.55 -13.24
CA PRO A 208 2.66 -17.95 -12.82
C PRO A 208 4.12 -18.40 -12.57
N GLY A 209 4.33 -19.21 -11.54
CA GLY A 209 5.61 -19.85 -11.26
C GLY A 209 6.67 -18.96 -10.61
N VAL A 210 6.32 -17.74 -10.21
CA VAL A 210 7.21 -16.84 -9.45
C VAL A 210 6.55 -16.40 -8.13
N ALA A 211 7.26 -15.63 -7.32
CA ALA A 211 6.73 -15.05 -6.09
C ALA A 211 5.45 -14.26 -6.36
N GLY A 212 4.50 -14.34 -5.44
CA GLY A 212 3.29 -13.51 -5.48
C GLY A 212 3.50 -12.23 -4.69
N SER A 213 2.55 -11.31 -4.81
CA SER A 213 2.50 -10.13 -3.98
C SER A 213 1.82 -10.45 -2.65
N GLY A 214 2.50 -10.14 -1.56
CA GLY A 214 1.96 -10.14 -0.21
C GLY A 214 1.30 -8.80 0.13
N GLU A 215 0.50 -8.84 1.16
CA GLU A 215 0.03 -7.69 1.91
C GLU A 215 0.13 -8.10 3.37
N HIS A 216 1.26 -7.73 3.99
CA HIS A 216 1.55 -8.11 5.36
C HIS A 216 1.00 -7.03 6.29
N THR A 217 0.43 -7.47 7.41
CA THR A 217 -0.17 -6.56 8.39
C THR A 217 0.23 -6.96 9.80
#